data_cbb9ad4b65e38404bf2163759a69b962
#
_entry.id   cbb9ad4b65e38404bf2163759a69b962
#
_cell.length_a   1.000
_cell.length_b   1.000
_cell.length_c   1.000
_cell.angle_alpha   90.00
_cell.angle_beta   90.00
_cell.angle_gamma   90.00
#
_symmetry.space_group_name_H-M   'P 1'
#
loop_
_entity.id
_entity.type
_entity.pdbx_description
1 polymer ?
#
loop_
_entity_poly.entity_id
_entity_poly.type
_entity_poly.pdbx_seq_one_letter_code
_entity_poly.pdbx_strand_id
1 'polypeptide(L)'
;MPFCMPKINPEIETFARIKVIGVGGSGGNAINHMISSKVKGVEFICMNTDTQDLHKSLADKKIHIGKNLTKGLGAGMNPDVGKKAAEETKAEIQDTIKGADMVFIACGMGGGTGTGAAPIVARAANEQGILTVAVVTKPFSFEGNQRMKLAENGLSELEKEVDAILVIPNDRLLMIADKDTGFKQAFALCDEILR
;
A
#
# COMPACT_ATOMS: atom_id res chain seq x y z
N MET A 1 -15.72 -55.78 24.02
CA MET A 1 -16.17 -54.49 23.47
C MET A 1 -14.93 -53.78 22.98
N PRO A 2 -14.75 -53.52 21.68
CA PRO A 2 -13.62 -52.81 21.18
C PRO A 2 -13.79 -51.32 21.48
N PHE A 3 -12.78 -50.73 22.13
CA PHE A 3 -12.69 -49.28 22.38
C PHE A 3 -12.50 -48.56 21.04
N CYS A 4 -13.52 -47.84 20.61
CA CYS A 4 -13.42 -46.98 19.43
C CYS A 4 -12.73 -45.70 19.86
N MET A 5 -11.46 -45.53 19.51
CA MET A 5 -10.75 -44.24 19.68
C MET A 5 -11.38 -43.20 18.73
N PRO A 6 -11.74 -42.01 19.21
CA PRO A 6 -12.18 -40.95 18.32
C PRO A 6 -11.04 -40.59 17.38
N LYS A 7 -11.30 -40.59 16.07
CA LYS A 7 -10.40 -40.06 15.07
C LYS A 7 -10.34 -38.54 15.30
N ILE A 8 -9.23 -38.05 15.80
CA ILE A 8 -8.90 -36.64 15.80
C ILE A 8 -8.64 -36.28 14.34
N ASN A 9 -9.59 -35.59 13.70
CA ASN A 9 -9.32 -34.92 12.44
C ASN A 9 -8.26 -33.87 12.74
N PRO A 10 -7.12 -33.85 12.01
CA PRO A 10 -6.21 -32.72 12.13
C PRO A 10 -7.00 -31.47 11.74
N GLU A 11 -7.10 -30.51 12.66
CA GLU A 11 -7.61 -29.18 12.34
C GLU A 11 -6.81 -28.67 11.15
N ILE A 12 -7.48 -28.38 10.05
CA ILE A 12 -6.85 -27.74 8.90
C ILE A 12 -6.53 -26.35 9.42
N GLU A 13 -5.24 -26.11 9.73
CA GLU A 13 -4.76 -24.76 10.02
C GLU A 13 -5.02 -23.90 8.78
N THR A 14 -6.12 -23.17 8.81
CA THR A 14 -6.44 -22.18 7.77
C THR A 14 -5.54 -20.97 8.02
N PHE A 15 -4.43 -20.91 7.29
CA PHE A 15 -3.59 -19.71 7.29
C PHE A 15 -4.41 -18.51 6.76
N ALA A 16 -4.37 -17.39 7.49
CA ALA A 16 -4.99 -16.15 7.06
C ALA A 16 -4.44 -15.74 5.68
N ARG A 17 -5.31 -15.43 4.74
CA ARG A 17 -4.95 -14.95 3.41
C ARG A 17 -4.67 -13.45 3.49
N ILE A 18 -3.40 -13.10 3.56
CA ILE A 18 -2.93 -11.74 3.71
C ILE A 18 -2.50 -11.21 2.34
N LYS A 19 -2.99 -10.02 1.98
CA LYS A 19 -2.54 -9.30 0.79
C LYS A 19 -1.88 -8.00 1.19
N VAL A 20 -0.75 -7.70 0.56
CA VAL A 20 -0.02 -6.43 0.73
C VAL A 20 -0.13 -5.63 -0.55
N ILE A 21 -0.73 -4.45 -0.46
CA ILE A 21 -1.04 -3.59 -1.59
C ILE A 21 -0.19 -2.34 -1.53
N GLY A 22 0.73 -2.18 -2.48
CA GLY A 22 1.48 -0.94 -2.65
C GLY A 22 0.78 0.01 -3.61
N VAL A 23 0.44 1.19 -3.14
CA VAL A 23 -0.27 2.19 -3.94
C VAL A 23 0.66 3.34 -4.32
N GLY A 24 0.80 3.57 -5.63
CA GLY A 24 1.69 4.58 -6.20
C GLY A 24 3.16 4.17 -6.17
N GLY A 25 4.06 5.07 -6.57
CA GLY A 25 5.50 4.79 -6.70
C GLY A 25 6.15 4.37 -5.39
N SER A 26 5.92 5.11 -4.30
CA SER A 26 6.46 4.78 -2.97
C SER A 26 5.95 3.42 -2.47
N GLY A 27 4.64 3.14 -2.58
CA GLY A 27 4.09 1.85 -2.22
C GLY A 27 4.66 0.70 -3.06
N GLY A 28 4.87 0.92 -4.36
CA GLY A 28 5.52 -0.04 -5.25
C GLY A 28 6.98 -0.34 -4.84
N ASN A 29 7.74 0.68 -4.44
CA ASN A 29 9.10 0.51 -3.93
C ASN A 29 9.13 -0.29 -2.63
N ALA A 30 8.22 0.01 -1.70
CA ALA A 30 8.10 -0.74 -0.45
C ALA A 30 7.83 -2.24 -0.71
N ILE A 31 6.90 -2.57 -1.63
CA ILE A 31 6.65 -3.96 -2.06
C ILE A 31 7.90 -4.60 -2.66
N ASN A 32 8.59 -3.93 -3.57
CA ASN A 32 9.80 -4.45 -4.16
C ASN A 32 10.87 -4.76 -3.09
N HIS A 33 10.97 -3.91 -2.08
CA HIS A 33 11.87 -4.13 -0.94
C HIS A 33 11.47 -5.34 -0.09
N MET A 34 10.16 -5.49 0.22
CA MET A 34 9.63 -6.65 0.94
C MET A 34 9.91 -7.97 0.21
N ILE A 35 9.68 -8.00 -1.11
CA ILE A 35 9.94 -9.18 -1.96
C ILE A 35 11.44 -9.50 -1.98
N SER A 36 12.28 -8.48 -2.16
CA SER A 36 13.75 -8.64 -2.16
C SER A 36 14.28 -9.15 -0.80
N SER A 37 13.61 -8.79 0.28
CA SER A 37 13.88 -9.26 1.64
C SER A 37 13.26 -10.63 1.95
N LYS A 38 12.65 -11.28 0.94
CA LYS A 38 12.08 -12.64 1.02
C LYS A 38 10.97 -12.79 2.06
N VAL A 39 10.14 -11.76 2.27
CA VAL A 39 8.91 -11.87 3.05
C VAL A 39 7.99 -12.90 2.38
N LYS A 40 7.46 -13.83 3.16
CA LYS A 40 6.64 -14.97 2.69
C LYS A 40 5.28 -14.99 3.37
N GLY A 41 4.36 -15.75 2.80
CA GLY A 41 3.02 -15.97 3.39
C GLY A 41 2.02 -14.88 3.06
N VAL A 42 2.36 -13.96 2.14
CA VAL A 42 1.49 -12.88 1.69
C VAL A 42 1.49 -12.80 0.16
N GLU A 43 0.40 -12.30 -0.42
CA GLU A 43 0.30 -11.98 -1.85
C GLU A 43 0.61 -10.49 -2.04
N PHE A 44 1.54 -10.16 -2.92
CA PHE A 44 1.93 -8.79 -3.21
C PHE A 44 1.20 -8.22 -4.43
N ILE A 45 0.58 -7.05 -4.26
CA ILE A 45 -0.17 -6.37 -5.30
C ILE A 45 0.37 -4.94 -5.43
N CYS A 46 0.74 -4.53 -6.64
CA CYS A 46 1.15 -3.15 -6.93
C CYS A 46 0.08 -2.44 -7.76
N MET A 47 -0.38 -1.28 -7.30
CA MET A 47 -1.35 -0.43 -7.98
C MET A 47 -0.73 0.92 -8.29
N ASN A 48 -0.68 1.31 -9.56
CA ASN A 48 -0.12 2.60 -9.94
C ASN A 48 -0.82 3.18 -11.18
N THR A 49 -0.80 4.51 -11.29
CA THR A 49 -1.22 5.27 -12.47
C THR A 49 -0.09 5.43 -13.48
N ASP A 50 1.16 5.18 -13.07
CA ASP A 50 2.35 5.22 -13.91
C ASP A 50 2.72 3.81 -14.36
N THR A 51 2.67 3.57 -15.68
CA THR A 51 2.98 2.27 -16.26
C THR A 51 4.47 1.93 -16.19
N GLN A 52 5.35 2.90 -16.26
CA GLN A 52 6.79 2.65 -16.21
C GLN A 52 7.21 2.11 -14.84
N ASP A 53 6.70 2.72 -13.76
CA ASP A 53 6.95 2.24 -12.41
C ASP A 53 6.27 0.89 -12.15
N LEU A 54 5.05 0.71 -12.70
CA LEU A 54 4.34 -0.55 -12.57
C LEU A 54 5.11 -1.71 -13.24
N HIS A 55 5.73 -1.47 -14.40
CA HIS A 55 6.57 -2.47 -15.07
C HIS A 55 7.79 -2.90 -14.23
N LYS A 56 8.38 -1.98 -13.48
CA LYS A 56 9.55 -2.26 -12.61
C LYS A 56 9.17 -3.01 -11.33
N SER A 57 7.88 -3.07 -10.99
CA SER A 57 7.42 -3.76 -9.78
C SER A 57 7.68 -5.27 -9.87
N LEU A 58 8.05 -5.88 -8.75
CA LEU A 58 8.25 -7.32 -8.57
C LEU A 58 6.98 -8.02 -8.03
N ALA A 59 5.89 -7.27 -7.80
CA ALA A 59 4.66 -7.78 -7.24
C ALA A 59 4.04 -8.92 -8.08
N ASP A 60 3.36 -9.85 -7.39
CA ASP A 60 2.66 -10.98 -7.99
C ASP A 60 1.54 -10.52 -8.92
N LYS A 61 0.84 -9.45 -8.53
CA LYS A 61 -0.18 -8.79 -9.33
C LYS A 61 0.11 -7.30 -9.50
N LYS A 62 -0.17 -6.80 -10.70
CA LYS A 62 0.05 -5.40 -11.07
C LYS A 62 -1.23 -4.84 -11.67
N ILE A 63 -1.74 -3.76 -11.09
CA ILE A 63 -2.96 -3.10 -11.54
C ILE A 63 -2.62 -1.69 -12.00
N HIS A 64 -2.87 -1.42 -13.27
CA HIS A 64 -2.81 -0.07 -13.81
C HIS A 64 -4.14 0.63 -13.56
N ILE A 65 -4.18 1.47 -12.52
CA ILE A 65 -5.38 2.25 -12.17
C ILE A 65 -5.50 3.50 -13.05
N GLY A 66 -6.74 3.82 -13.48
CA GLY A 66 -7.06 5.00 -14.26
C GLY A 66 -6.44 5.00 -15.65
N LYS A 67 -6.51 3.89 -16.37
CA LYS A 67 -5.93 3.70 -17.71
C LYS A 67 -6.37 4.78 -18.71
N ASN A 68 -7.66 5.15 -18.71
CA ASN A 68 -8.20 6.16 -19.61
C ASN A 68 -7.88 7.58 -19.16
N LEU A 69 -7.88 7.81 -17.84
CA LEU A 69 -7.66 9.14 -17.26
C LEU A 69 -6.20 9.58 -17.37
N THR A 70 -5.26 8.70 -17.01
CA THR A 70 -3.83 9.06 -16.89
C THR A 70 -3.00 8.65 -18.10
N LYS A 71 -3.50 7.73 -18.92
CA LYS A 71 -2.79 7.16 -20.09
C LYS A 71 -1.39 6.62 -19.73
N GLY A 72 -1.21 6.19 -18.46
CA GLY A 72 0.05 5.65 -17.98
C GLY A 72 1.11 6.68 -17.57
N LEU A 73 0.77 7.97 -17.54
CA LEU A 73 1.71 9.08 -17.24
C LEU A 73 1.75 9.47 -15.75
N GLY A 74 1.03 8.73 -14.90
CA GLY A 74 0.93 9.06 -13.48
C GLY A 74 -0.11 10.13 -13.16
N ALA A 75 -0.24 10.48 -11.89
CA ALA A 75 -1.22 11.46 -11.39
C ALA A 75 -0.66 12.89 -11.21
N GLY A 76 0.61 13.13 -11.52
CA GLY A 76 1.22 14.47 -11.52
C GLY A 76 1.10 15.25 -10.20
N MET A 77 1.28 14.61 -9.04
CA MET A 77 1.10 15.19 -7.70
C MET A 77 -0.32 15.70 -7.41
N ASN A 78 -1.32 15.30 -8.20
CA ASN A 78 -2.71 15.67 -7.98
C ASN A 78 -3.49 14.50 -7.37
N PRO A 79 -3.89 14.54 -6.08
CA PRO A 79 -4.64 13.48 -5.43
C PRO A 79 -6.03 13.24 -6.05
N ASP A 80 -6.69 14.29 -6.60
CA ASP A 80 -7.99 14.12 -7.25
C ASP A 80 -7.89 13.26 -8.50
N VAL A 81 -6.77 13.35 -9.24
CA VAL A 81 -6.49 12.46 -10.36
C VAL A 81 -6.27 11.03 -9.88
N GLY A 82 -5.51 10.84 -8.78
CA GLY A 82 -5.30 9.54 -8.16
C GLY A 82 -6.60 8.89 -7.68
N LYS A 83 -7.47 9.68 -7.04
CA LYS A 83 -8.79 9.27 -6.58
C LYS A 83 -9.68 8.80 -7.73
N LYS A 84 -9.85 9.64 -8.76
CA LYS A 84 -10.64 9.31 -9.95
C LYS A 84 -10.08 8.10 -10.70
N ALA A 85 -8.75 7.94 -10.74
CA ALA A 85 -8.10 6.79 -11.34
C ALA A 85 -8.44 5.48 -10.61
N ALA A 86 -8.48 5.50 -9.28
CA ALA A 86 -8.89 4.36 -8.48
C ALA A 86 -10.40 4.08 -8.60
N GLU A 87 -11.23 5.12 -8.66
CA GLU A 87 -12.67 5.00 -8.89
C GLU A 87 -12.98 4.38 -10.27
N GLU A 88 -12.28 4.78 -11.33
CA GLU A 88 -12.40 4.18 -12.67
C GLU A 88 -12.12 2.67 -12.64
N THR A 89 -11.20 2.24 -11.79
CA THR A 89 -10.73 0.85 -11.74
C THR A 89 -11.30 0.09 -10.53
N LYS A 90 -12.32 0.62 -9.84
CA LYS A 90 -12.86 0.07 -8.57
C LYS A 90 -13.23 -1.40 -8.69
N ALA A 91 -13.86 -1.82 -9.78
CA ALA A 91 -14.26 -3.23 -9.99
C ALA A 91 -13.05 -4.18 -10.03
N GLU A 92 -11.97 -3.82 -10.74
CA GLU A 92 -10.73 -4.61 -10.81
C GLU A 92 -10.02 -4.67 -9.44
N ILE A 93 -10.05 -3.55 -8.68
CA ILE A 93 -9.53 -3.49 -7.32
C ILE A 93 -10.31 -4.46 -6.41
N GLN A 94 -11.64 -4.36 -6.40
CA GLN A 94 -12.52 -5.22 -5.60
C GLN A 94 -12.33 -6.71 -5.91
N ASP A 95 -12.23 -7.06 -7.19
CA ASP A 95 -12.00 -8.46 -7.60
C ASP A 95 -10.62 -8.98 -7.16
N THR A 96 -9.61 -8.12 -7.24
CA THR A 96 -8.24 -8.48 -6.84
C THR A 96 -8.08 -8.71 -5.34
N ILE A 97 -8.77 -7.93 -4.50
CA ILE A 97 -8.70 -8.09 -3.03
C ILE A 97 -9.65 -9.16 -2.50
N LYS A 98 -10.58 -9.60 -3.32
CA LYS A 98 -11.58 -10.61 -2.95
C LYS A 98 -10.95 -11.84 -2.32
N GLY A 99 -11.59 -12.30 -1.25
CA GLY A 99 -11.18 -13.50 -0.54
C GLY A 99 -9.95 -13.33 0.35
N ALA A 100 -9.41 -12.12 0.56
CA ALA A 100 -8.44 -11.86 1.59
C ALA A 100 -9.12 -11.82 2.97
N ASP A 101 -8.41 -12.25 3.99
CA ASP A 101 -8.84 -12.13 5.39
C ASP A 101 -8.29 -10.81 5.99
N MET A 102 -7.13 -10.36 5.49
CA MET A 102 -6.49 -9.10 5.88
C MET A 102 -5.80 -8.44 4.68
N VAL A 103 -5.86 -7.12 4.63
CA VAL A 103 -5.17 -6.29 3.63
C VAL A 103 -4.29 -5.26 4.32
N PHE A 104 -3.02 -5.22 3.94
CA PHE A 104 -2.11 -4.13 4.26
C PHE A 104 -2.00 -3.19 3.07
N ILE A 105 -2.14 -1.88 3.30
CA ILE A 105 -1.99 -0.84 2.28
C ILE A 105 -0.73 -0.05 2.59
N ALA A 106 0.28 -0.16 1.73
CA ALA A 106 1.52 0.61 1.84
C ALA A 106 1.52 1.76 0.84
N CYS A 107 1.70 3.00 1.29
CA CYS A 107 1.84 4.15 0.39
C CYS A 107 2.57 5.33 1.03
N GLY A 108 3.15 6.18 0.18
CA GLY A 108 3.67 7.49 0.59
C GLY A 108 2.61 8.58 0.36
N MET A 109 2.32 9.33 1.41
CA MET A 109 1.42 10.47 1.35
C MET A 109 2.11 11.73 0.79
N GLY A 110 1.33 12.64 0.21
CA GLY A 110 1.82 13.90 -0.36
C GLY A 110 2.09 13.84 -1.87
N GLY A 111 1.94 12.65 -2.49
CA GLY A 111 1.92 12.50 -3.94
C GLY A 111 0.50 12.51 -4.51
N GLY A 112 0.35 12.24 -5.81
CA GLY A 112 -0.97 12.14 -6.45
C GLY A 112 -1.61 10.77 -6.26
N THR A 113 -0.94 9.70 -6.72
CA THR A 113 -1.52 8.35 -6.74
C THR A 113 -1.72 7.78 -5.35
N GLY A 114 -0.67 7.74 -4.50
CA GLY A 114 -0.75 7.17 -3.16
C GLY A 114 -1.79 7.88 -2.31
N THR A 115 -1.74 9.22 -2.28
CA THR A 115 -2.64 10.06 -1.47
C THR A 115 -4.10 9.93 -1.89
N GLY A 116 -4.38 9.91 -3.20
CA GLY A 116 -5.75 9.89 -3.72
C GLY A 116 -6.34 8.49 -3.84
N ALA A 117 -5.54 7.50 -4.23
CA ALA A 117 -6.05 6.15 -4.49
C ALA A 117 -6.12 5.27 -3.23
N ALA A 118 -5.23 5.44 -2.24
CA ALA A 118 -5.23 4.60 -1.04
C ALA A 118 -6.55 4.60 -0.28
N PRO A 119 -7.25 5.75 -0.06
CA PRO A 119 -8.57 5.74 0.57
C PRO A 119 -9.62 4.94 -0.21
N ILE A 120 -9.56 4.95 -1.55
CA ILE A 120 -10.50 4.19 -2.39
C ILE A 120 -10.22 2.69 -2.31
N VAL A 121 -8.95 2.30 -2.29
CA VAL A 121 -8.53 0.90 -2.09
C VAL A 121 -8.97 0.40 -0.71
N ALA A 122 -8.77 1.22 0.33
CA ALA A 122 -9.18 0.91 1.70
C ALA A 122 -10.71 0.72 1.81
N ARG A 123 -11.47 1.66 1.24
CA ARG A 123 -12.93 1.57 1.16
C ARG A 123 -13.38 0.28 0.46
N ALA A 124 -12.75 -0.08 -0.65
CA ALA A 124 -13.07 -1.30 -1.39
C ALA A 124 -12.83 -2.57 -0.56
N ALA A 125 -11.83 -2.57 0.33
CA ALA A 125 -11.57 -3.67 1.26
C ALA A 125 -12.59 -3.69 2.41
N ASN A 126 -12.88 -2.53 2.99
CA ASN A 126 -13.86 -2.38 4.07
C ASN A 126 -15.28 -2.80 3.61
N GLU A 127 -15.71 -2.40 2.38
CA GLU A 127 -16.98 -2.81 1.79
C GLU A 127 -17.13 -4.34 1.67
N GLN A 128 -16.02 -5.09 1.65
CA GLN A 128 -15.98 -6.56 1.62
C GLN A 128 -15.81 -7.19 3.01
N GLY A 129 -15.76 -6.38 4.07
CA GLY A 129 -15.54 -6.85 5.45
C GLY A 129 -14.15 -7.39 5.70
N ILE A 130 -13.14 -6.97 4.93
CA ILE A 130 -11.75 -7.39 5.05
C ILE A 130 -11.05 -6.48 6.06
N LEU A 131 -10.35 -7.06 7.03
CA LEU A 131 -9.55 -6.30 7.99
C LEU A 131 -8.46 -5.49 7.24
N THR A 132 -8.51 -4.17 7.36
CA THR A 132 -7.69 -3.26 6.56
C THR A 132 -6.75 -2.44 7.45
N VAL A 133 -5.46 -2.58 7.22
CA VAL A 133 -4.40 -1.85 7.93
C VAL A 133 -3.62 -1.01 6.94
N ALA A 134 -3.49 0.29 7.18
CA ALA A 134 -2.65 1.16 6.36
C ALA A 134 -1.32 1.44 7.05
N VAL A 135 -0.24 1.37 6.28
CA VAL A 135 1.11 1.77 6.71
C VAL A 135 1.58 2.86 5.74
N VAL A 136 1.69 4.08 6.22
CA VAL A 136 1.91 5.24 5.37
C VAL A 136 3.05 6.12 5.86
N THR A 137 3.77 6.72 4.92
CA THR A 137 4.80 7.70 5.25
C THR A 137 4.31 9.13 4.99
N LYS A 138 4.70 10.07 5.87
CA LYS A 138 4.58 11.51 5.61
C LYS A 138 5.85 12.02 4.92
N PRO A 139 5.74 12.98 3.99
CA PRO A 139 6.90 13.54 3.31
C PRO A 139 7.89 14.19 4.28
N PHE A 140 9.12 14.33 3.86
CA PHE A 140 10.11 15.12 4.59
C PHE A 140 9.73 16.61 4.57
N SER A 141 10.11 17.35 5.61
CA SER A 141 9.84 18.78 5.70
C SER A 141 10.49 19.58 4.56
N PHE A 142 11.65 19.15 4.06
CA PHE A 142 12.33 19.78 2.92
C PHE A 142 11.61 19.55 1.57
N GLU A 143 10.65 18.63 1.48
CA GLU A 143 9.85 18.43 0.26
C GLU A 143 8.79 19.54 0.05
N GLY A 144 8.60 20.37 1.05
CA GLY A 144 7.78 21.57 1.02
C GLY A 144 6.37 21.43 1.60
N ASN A 145 5.86 22.57 2.04
CA ASN A 145 4.57 22.64 2.76
C ASN A 145 3.38 22.19 1.91
N GLN A 146 3.45 22.31 0.60
CA GLN A 146 2.36 21.89 -0.28
C GLN A 146 2.19 20.36 -0.24
N ARG A 147 3.30 19.61 -0.29
CA ARG A 147 3.27 18.14 -0.16
C ARG A 147 2.77 17.72 1.20
N MET A 148 3.19 18.39 2.26
CA MET A 148 2.74 18.10 3.62
C MET A 148 1.22 18.30 3.77
N LYS A 149 0.67 19.40 3.25
CA LYS A 149 -0.79 19.64 3.26
C LYS A 149 -1.57 18.57 2.50
N LEU A 150 -1.08 18.16 1.32
CA LEU A 150 -1.69 17.06 0.56
C LEU A 150 -1.65 15.75 1.35
N ALA A 151 -0.53 15.48 2.03
CA ALA A 151 -0.39 14.29 2.87
C ALA A 151 -1.38 14.29 4.04
N GLU A 152 -1.55 15.41 4.72
CA GLU A 152 -2.48 15.54 5.85
C GLU A 152 -3.93 15.36 5.42
N ASN A 153 -4.32 15.96 4.30
CA ASN A 153 -5.66 15.81 3.76
C ASN A 153 -5.94 14.35 3.36
N GLY A 154 -5.01 13.71 2.65
CA GLY A 154 -5.15 12.31 2.24
C GLY A 154 -5.16 11.35 3.43
N LEU A 155 -4.37 11.65 4.47
CA LEU A 155 -4.36 10.89 5.70
C LEU A 155 -5.72 10.93 6.40
N SER A 156 -6.31 12.13 6.52
CA SER A 156 -7.64 12.32 7.11
C SER A 156 -8.77 11.61 6.34
N GLU A 157 -8.62 11.45 5.02
CA GLU A 157 -9.55 10.63 4.23
C GLU A 157 -9.32 9.13 4.46
N LEU A 158 -8.05 8.70 4.50
CA LEU A 158 -7.69 7.29 4.68
C LEU A 158 -8.07 6.75 6.07
N GLU A 159 -7.89 7.53 7.13
CA GLU A 159 -8.24 7.17 8.50
C GLU A 159 -9.70 6.75 8.67
N LYS A 160 -10.60 7.26 7.83
CA LYS A 160 -12.03 6.94 7.87
C LYS A 160 -12.37 5.58 7.25
N GLU A 161 -11.45 5.03 6.48
CA GLU A 161 -11.69 3.86 5.62
C GLU A 161 -10.89 2.62 6.08
N VAL A 162 -10.08 2.75 7.13
CA VAL A 162 -9.23 1.65 7.63
C VAL A 162 -9.52 1.31 9.09
N ASP A 163 -9.28 0.06 9.48
CA ASP A 163 -9.42 -0.39 10.87
C ASP A 163 -8.25 0.06 11.75
N ALA A 164 -7.05 0.15 11.15
CA ALA A 164 -5.86 0.65 11.83
C ALA A 164 -4.94 1.39 10.84
N ILE A 165 -4.23 2.40 11.33
CA ILE A 165 -3.26 3.14 10.55
C ILE A 165 -1.97 3.35 11.32
N LEU A 166 -0.85 3.07 10.65
CA LEU A 166 0.48 3.39 11.13
C LEU A 166 1.06 4.51 10.27
N VAL A 167 1.31 5.66 10.88
CA VAL A 167 1.86 6.84 10.19
C VAL A 167 3.31 7.02 10.58
N ILE A 168 4.19 7.03 9.60
CA ILE A 168 5.65 7.19 9.77
C ILE A 168 6.05 8.56 9.23
N PRO A 169 6.39 9.54 10.09
CA PRO A 169 6.94 10.80 9.65
C PRO A 169 8.39 10.59 9.14
N ASN A 170 8.66 10.86 7.86
CA ASN A 170 9.99 10.68 7.29
C ASN A 170 11.08 11.49 8.00
N ASP A 171 10.75 12.67 8.55
CA ASP A 171 11.69 13.47 9.33
C ASP A 171 12.25 12.72 10.54
N ARG A 172 11.51 11.78 11.13
CA ARG A 172 12.00 10.93 12.23
C ARG A 172 13.13 10.01 11.80
N LEU A 173 13.16 9.63 10.53
CA LEU A 173 14.19 8.76 9.97
C LEU A 173 15.52 9.50 9.83
N LEU A 174 15.49 10.81 9.57
CA LEU A 174 16.69 11.63 9.53
C LEU A 174 17.39 11.76 10.90
N MET A 175 16.62 11.56 11.98
CA MET A 175 17.21 11.58 13.33
C MET A 175 18.03 10.32 13.64
N ILE A 176 17.74 9.22 12.94
CA ILE A 176 18.40 7.91 13.10
C ILE A 176 19.51 7.73 12.07
N ALA A 177 19.45 8.50 10.98
CA ALA A 177 20.41 8.48 9.91
C ALA A 177 21.73 9.17 10.32
N ASP A 178 22.85 8.66 9.81
CA ASP A 178 24.16 9.30 10.00
C ASP A 178 24.19 10.70 9.35
N LYS A 179 25.02 11.59 9.89
CA LYS A 179 25.13 12.98 9.41
C LYS A 179 25.54 13.10 7.95
N ASP A 180 26.16 12.06 7.40
CA ASP A 180 26.61 11.98 6.01
C ASP A 180 25.60 11.25 5.10
N THR A 181 24.37 10.96 5.59
CA THR A 181 23.35 10.27 4.83
C THR A 181 22.85 11.15 3.67
N GLY A 182 23.14 10.74 2.45
CA GLY A 182 22.66 11.42 1.25
C GLY A 182 21.15 11.23 1.02
N PHE A 183 20.52 12.12 0.23
CA PHE A 183 19.09 12.07 -0.09
C PHE A 183 18.61 10.70 -0.56
N LYS A 184 19.39 10.01 -1.40
CA LYS A 184 19.03 8.69 -1.92
C LYS A 184 18.94 7.63 -0.82
N GLN A 185 19.81 7.71 0.18
CA GLN A 185 19.83 6.83 1.34
C GLN A 185 18.66 7.13 2.30
N ALA A 186 18.30 8.43 2.47
CA ALA A 186 17.15 8.83 3.28
C ALA A 186 15.84 8.24 2.74
N PHE A 187 15.63 8.26 1.42
CA PHE A 187 14.45 7.62 0.80
C PHE A 187 14.50 6.08 0.91
N ALA A 188 15.66 5.46 0.79
CA ALA A 188 15.80 4.02 0.97
C ALA A 188 15.45 3.58 2.41
N LEU A 189 15.76 4.39 3.43
CA LEU A 189 15.32 4.15 4.81
C LEU A 189 13.79 4.19 4.96
N CYS A 190 13.10 5.07 4.22
CA CYS A 190 11.64 5.11 4.22
C CYS A 190 11.04 3.81 3.69
N ASP A 191 11.61 3.30 2.59
CA ASP A 191 11.14 2.05 1.98
C ASP A 191 11.43 0.84 2.89
N GLU A 192 12.54 0.87 3.66
CA GLU A 192 12.89 -0.18 4.61
C GLU A 192 11.92 -0.25 5.80
N ILE A 193 11.45 0.89 6.29
CA ILE A 193 10.52 0.94 7.43
C ILE A 193 9.10 0.51 7.05
N LEU A 194 8.72 0.67 5.79
CA LEU A 194 7.44 0.16 5.28
C LEU A 194 7.41 -1.38 5.15
N ARG A 195 8.53 -2.04 5.33
CA ARG A 195 8.69 -3.50 5.37
C ARG A 195 8.22 -4.12 6.68
#